data_1bbf3dc69744d42713ad3212f22cbc80
#
_entry.id   1bbf3dc69744d42713ad3212f22cbc80
#
_cell.length_a   1.000
_cell.length_b   1.000
_cell.length_c   1.000
_cell.angle_alpha   90.00
_cell.angle_beta   90.00
_cell.angle_gamma   90.00
#
_symmetry.space_group_name_H-M   'P 1'
#
loop_
_entity.id
_entity.type
_entity.pdbx_description
1 polymer ?
#
loop_
_entity_poly.entity_id
_entity_poly.type
_entity_poly.pdbx_seq_one_letter_code
_entity_poly.pdbx_strand_id
1 'polypeptide(L)'
;IELVIVILILIILAAISIPSFLNLIEKAEVEVAKRNLLDAFLECQIKIAEGETNPRYTIPPNTNKFQYPDSGTDGECLSPSSGNILTAARTAYGQRVSDYNLNINVVTGEKSTERNVPNNIIWE
;
A
#
# COMPACT_ATOMS: atom_id res chain seq x y z
N ILE A 1 33.12 -7.42 34.96
CA ILE A 1 33.61 -6.42 34.00
C ILE A 1 33.06 -6.73 32.60
N GLU A 2 33.17 -7.95 32.16
CA GLU A 2 32.64 -8.36 30.84
C GLU A 2 31.12 -8.24 30.76
N LEU A 3 30.43 -8.57 31.82
CA LEU A 3 28.97 -8.46 31.87
C LEU A 3 28.52 -7.02 31.74
N VAL A 4 29.22 -6.09 32.37
CA VAL A 4 28.91 -4.65 32.29
C VAL A 4 29.09 -4.12 30.86
N ILE A 5 30.13 -4.52 30.16
CA ILE A 5 30.40 -4.14 28.80
C ILE A 5 29.29 -4.63 27.88
N VAL A 6 28.83 -5.88 28.04
CA VAL A 6 27.75 -6.43 27.23
C VAL A 6 26.44 -5.65 27.45
N ILE A 7 26.10 -5.32 28.68
CA ILE A 7 24.90 -4.55 29.01
C ILE A 7 24.97 -3.15 28.37
N LEU A 8 26.12 -2.48 28.41
CA LEU A 8 26.29 -1.16 27.80
C LEU A 8 26.10 -1.20 26.28
N ILE A 9 26.63 -2.22 25.63
CA ILE A 9 26.49 -2.39 24.18
C ILE A 9 25.01 -2.62 23.82
N LEU A 10 24.31 -3.45 24.58
CA LEU A 10 22.88 -3.70 24.33
C LEU A 10 22.02 -2.45 24.50
N ILE A 11 22.32 -1.61 25.50
CA ILE A 11 21.61 -0.36 25.72
C ILE A 11 21.81 0.59 24.54
N ILE A 12 23.02 0.72 24.04
CA ILE A 12 23.33 1.60 22.90
C ILE A 12 22.62 1.11 21.64
N LEU A 13 22.63 -0.18 21.36
CA LEU A 13 21.97 -0.76 20.21
C LEU A 13 20.46 -0.59 20.27
N ALA A 14 19.86 -0.77 21.44
CA ALA A 14 18.43 -0.58 21.63
C ALA A 14 18.00 0.87 21.38
N ALA A 15 18.81 1.84 21.84
CA ALA A 15 18.51 3.24 21.69
C ALA A 15 18.54 3.70 20.20
N ILE A 16 19.41 3.10 19.40
CA ILE A 16 19.57 3.47 17.99
C ILE A 16 18.48 2.82 17.12
N SER A 17 18.08 1.59 17.45
CA SER A 17 17.18 0.82 16.59
C SER A 17 15.73 1.27 16.61
N ILE A 18 15.23 1.84 17.71
CA ILE A 18 13.81 2.19 17.84
C ILE A 18 13.33 3.22 16.81
N PRO A 19 13.99 4.38 16.59
CA PRO A 19 13.54 5.35 15.60
C PRO A 19 13.58 4.80 14.17
N SER A 20 14.60 4.04 13.84
CA SER A 20 14.73 3.41 12.52
C SER A 20 13.63 2.39 12.27
N PHE A 21 13.25 1.66 13.31
CA PHE A 21 12.19 0.66 13.24
C PHE A 21 10.83 1.28 12.89
N LEU A 22 10.49 2.42 13.48
CA LEU A 22 9.23 3.12 13.18
C LEU A 22 9.17 3.58 11.73
N ASN A 23 10.27 4.10 11.20
CA ASN A 23 10.34 4.49 9.79
C ASN A 23 10.19 3.29 8.85
N LEU A 24 10.75 2.14 9.24
CA LEU A 24 10.62 0.91 8.46
C LEU A 24 9.18 0.41 8.44
N ILE A 25 8.44 0.53 9.54
CA ILE A 25 7.04 0.14 9.59
C ILE A 25 6.20 0.98 8.63
N GLU A 26 6.41 2.31 8.59
CA GLU A 26 5.70 3.17 7.64
C GLU A 26 6.00 2.78 6.19
N LYS A 27 7.27 2.57 5.87
CA LYS A 27 7.66 2.14 4.53
C LYS A 27 7.07 0.79 4.17
N ALA A 28 7.04 -0.14 5.13
CA ALA A 28 6.46 -1.46 4.92
C ALA A 28 4.98 -1.38 4.61
N GLU A 29 4.23 -0.52 5.29
CA GLU A 29 2.81 -0.35 5.04
C GLU A 29 2.53 0.26 3.67
N VAL A 30 3.34 1.22 3.23
CA VAL A 30 3.25 1.77 1.87
C VAL A 30 3.52 0.67 0.84
N GLU A 31 4.54 -0.14 1.06
CA GLU A 31 4.86 -1.25 0.14
C GLU A 31 3.76 -2.30 0.09
N VAL A 32 3.11 -2.59 1.22
CA VAL A 32 1.96 -3.50 1.26
C VAL A 32 0.81 -2.91 0.45
N ALA A 33 0.52 -1.61 0.58
CA ALA A 33 -0.53 -0.97 -0.19
C ALA A 33 -0.25 -1.03 -1.69
N LYS A 34 0.99 -0.75 -2.10
CA LYS A 34 1.40 -0.87 -3.50
C LYS A 34 1.20 -2.29 -4.01
N ARG A 35 1.62 -3.28 -3.23
CA ARG A 35 1.48 -4.69 -3.60
C ARG A 35 0.01 -5.07 -3.72
N ASN A 36 -0.84 -4.63 -2.81
CA ASN A 36 -2.27 -4.91 -2.86
C ASN A 36 -2.90 -4.36 -4.13
N LEU A 37 -2.52 -3.13 -4.53
CA LEU A 37 -3.00 -2.54 -5.77
C LEU A 37 -2.50 -3.33 -7.00
N LEU A 38 -1.22 -3.70 -7.00
CA LEU A 38 -0.65 -4.50 -8.09
C LEU A 38 -1.28 -5.88 -8.18
N ASP A 39 -1.57 -6.52 -7.04
CA ASP A 39 -2.23 -7.82 -7.01
C ASP A 39 -3.62 -7.75 -7.62
N ALA A 40 -4.38 -6.69 -7.36
CA ALA A 40 -5.68 -6.48 -7.98
C ALA A 40 -5.54 -6.33 -9.51
N PHE A 41 -4.56 -5.57 -9.96
CA PHE A 41 -4.28 -5.43 -11.38
C PHE A 41 -3.94 -6.78 -12.02
N LEU A 42 -3.06 -7.56 -11.40
CA LEU A 42 -2.69 -8.88 -11.90
C LEU A 42 -3.87 -9.84 -11.93
N GLU A 43 -4.70 -9.83 -10.90
CA GLU A 43 -5.92 -10.64 -10.86
C GLU A 43 -6.84 -10.31 -12.05
N CYS A 44 -7.03 -9.01 -12.33
CA CYS A 44 -7.81 -8.59 -13.48
C CYS A 44 -7.18 -9.04 -14.80
N GLN A 45 -5.86 -8.93 -14.94
CA GLN A 45 -5.18 -9.33 -16.16
C GLN A 45 -5.31 -10.85 -16.42
N ILE A 46 -5.19 -11.64 -15.36
CA ILE A 46 -5.34 -13.10 -15.47
C ILE A 46 -6.77 -13.45 -15.91
N LYS A 47 -7.76 -12.86 -15.28
CA LYS A 47 -9.17 -13.16 -15.59
C LYS A 47 -9.58 -12.70 -16.97
N ILE A 48 -9.08 -11.55 -17.40
CA ILE A 48 -9.31 -11.06 -18.76
C ILE A 48 -8.67 -11.99 -19.78
N ALA A 49 -7.45 -12.46 -19.50
CA ALA A 49 -6.76 -13.41 -20.38
C ALA A 49 -7.46 -14.78 -20.46
N GLU A 50 -8.12 -15.18 -19.38
CA GLU A 50 -8.92 -16.41 -19.35
C GLU A 50 -10.26 -16.30 -20.08
N GLY A 51 -10.62 -15.08 -20.47
CA GLY A 51 -11.84 -14.84 -21.21
C GLY A 51 -13.11 -14.77 -20.37
N GLU A 52 -13.00 -14.46 -19.09
CA GLU A 52 -14.20 -14.29 -18.25
C GLU A 52 -15.06 -13.14 -18.76
N THR A 53 -16.38 -13.33 -18.75
CA THR A 53 -17.31 -12.34 -19.27
C THR A 53 -17.50 -11.14 -18.35
N ASN A 54 -17.30 -11.33 -17.06
CA ASN A 54 -17.42 -10.25 -16.07
C ASN A 54 -16.32 -10.40 -15.02
N PRO A 55 -15.06 -10.11 -15.40
CA PRO A 55 -13.95 -10.29 -14.47
C PRO A 55 -14.06 -9.35 -13.28
N ARG A 56 -13.80 -9.87 -12.11
CA ARG A 56 -13.82 -9.11 -10.86
C ARG A 56 -12.52 -9.37 -10.08
N TYR A 57 -12.12 -8.40 -9.30
CA TYR A 57 -10.97 -8.51 -8.43
C TYR A 57 -11.40 -8.35 -6.97
N THR A 58 -10.62 -8.94 -6.06
CA THR A 58 -10.88 -8.83 -4.63
C THR A 58 -10.31 -7.51 -4.11
N ILE A 59 -11.16 -6.72 -3.45
CA ILE A 59 -10.72 -5.47 -2.83
C ILE A 59 -10.02 -5.82 -1.52
N PRO A 60 -8.76 -5.36 -1.32
CA PRO A 60 -8.00 -5.72 -0.13
C PRO A 60 -8.65 -5.23 1.16
N PRO A 61 -8.42 -5.91 2.28
CA PRO A 61 -8.89 -5.43 3.57
C PRO A 61 -8.15 -4.17 3.99
N ASN A 62 -8.82 -3.31 4.75
CA ASN A 62 -8.22 -2.10 5.28
C ASN A 62 -7.04 -2.43 6.21
N THR A 63 -6.00 -1.61 6.13
CA THR A 63 -4.87 -1.67 7.05
C THR A 63 -4.90 -0.47 7.97
N ASN A 64 -3.94 -0.38 8.90
CA ASN A 64 -3.87 0.74 9.83
C ASN A 64 -3.62 2.08 9.14
N LYS A 65 -2.90 2.06 8.02
CA LYS A 65 -2.49 3.30 7.33
C LYS A 65 -3.26 3.55 6.04
N PHE A 66 -3.87 2.53 5.47
CA PHE A 66 -4.59 2.65 4.22
C PHE A 66 -5.97 2.04 4.30
N GLN A 67 -6.93 2.72 3.70
CA GLN A 67 -8.30 2.24 3.57
C GLN A 67 -8.64 2.08 2.10
N TYR A 68 -9.38 1.03 1.81
CA TYR A 68 -9.85 0.75 0.46
C TYR A 68 -11.37 0.92 0.45
N PRO A 69 -11.92 1.75 -0.44
CA PRO A 69 -13.38 1.82 -0.58
C PRO A 69 -13.96 0.44 -0.85
N ASP A 70 -15.02 0.11 -0.15
CA ASP A 70 -15.70 -1.19 -0.28
C ASP A 70 -14.82 -2.39 0.07
N SER A 71 -13.91 -2.22 1.02
CA SER A 71 -13.04 -3.28 1.52
C SER A 71 -13.84 -4.55 1.85
N GLY A 72 -13.30 -5.70 1.43
CA GLY A 72 -13.91 -6.99 1.67
C GLY A 72 -14.95 -7.41 0.65
N THR A 73 -15.19 -6.59 -0.36
CA THR A 73 -16.06 -6.91 -1.49
C THR A 73 -15.26 -7.11 -2.76
N ASP A 74 -15.93 -7.35 -3.88
CA ASP A 74 -15.30 -7.49 -5.18
C ASP A 74 -15.51 -6.24 -6.02
N GLY A 75 -14.46 -5.82 -6.76
CA GLY A 75 -14.55 -4.76 -7.74
C GLY A 75 -14.64 -5.30 -9.15
N GLU A 76 -15.21 -4.52 -10.04
CA GLU A 76 -15.32 -4.89 -11.45
C GLU A 76 -14.09 -4.44 -12.21
N CYS A 77 -13.46 -5.36 -12.95
CA CYS A 77 -12.28 -5.04 -13.74
C CYS A 77 -12.59 -4.16 -14.95
N LEU A 78 -13.80 -4.29 -15.50
CA LEU A 78 -14.19 -3.60 -16.73
C LEU A 78 -15.34 -2.60 -16.51
N SER A 79 -15.38 -1.97 -15.35
CA SER A 79 -16.45 -1.01 -15.03
C SER A 79 -16.18 0.34 -15.68
N PRO A 80 -17.05 0.79 -16.61
CA PRO A 80 -16.88 2.11 -17.21
C PRO A 80 -17.22 3.25 -16.25
N SER A 81 -18.04 3.00 -15.24
CA SER A 81 -18.50 4.05 -14.35
C SER A 81 -17.46 4.49 -13.33
N SER A 82 -16.59 3.60 -12.91
CA SER A 82 -15.52 3.90 -11.94
C SER A 82 -14.18 4.17 -12.60
N GLY A 83 -14.10 4.10 -13.94
CA GLY A 83 -12.85 4.24 -14.66
C GLY A 83 -11.86 3.13 -14.39
N ASN A 84 -12.29 2.04 -13.80
CA ASN A 84 -11.46 0.86 -13.48
C ASN A 84 -10.32 1.19 -12.52
N ILE A 85 -10.51 2.14 -11.63
CA ILE A 85 -9.47 2.59 -10.71
C ILE A 85 -9.72 2.05 -9.31
N LEU A 86 -8.71 1.39 -8.75
CA LEU A 86 -8.69 0.98 -7.35
C LEU A 86 -7.83 1.98 -6.58
N THR A 87 -8.37 2.49 -5.49
CA THR A 87 -7.71 3.51 -4.67
C THR A 87 -7.37 2.96 -3.28
N ALA A 88 -6.14 3.16 -2.85
CA ALA A 88 -5.74 2.99 -1.47
C ALA A 88 -5.64 4.38 -0.84
N ALA A 89 -6.62 4.73 -0.01
CA ALA A 89 -6.66 6.04 0.63
C ALA A 89 -5.88 6.00 1.94
N ARG A 90 -4.95 6.93 2.09
CA ARG A 90 -4.19 7.01 3.32
C ARG A 90 -5.05 7.56 4.45
N THR A 91 -5.07 6.85 5.58
CA THR A 91 -5.79 7.32 6.75
C THR A 91 -4.98 8.40 7.48
N ALA A 92 -5.66 9.34 8.11
CA ALA A 92 -5.06 10.49 8.78
C ALA A 92 -4.34 10.14 10.08
N TYR A 93 -3.92 8.90 10.23
CA TYR A 93 -3.24 8.46 11.44
C TYR A 93 -1.78 8.87 11.41
N GLY A 94 -1.39 9.74 12.33
CA GLY A 94 0.01 10.04 12.54
C GLY A 94 0.57 11.16 11.67
N GLN A 95 -0.19 12.14 11.38
CA GLN A 95 0.11 13.54 11.00
C GLN A 95 1.44 13.90 10.32
N ARG A 96 2.31 12.96 10.02
CA ARG A 96 3.64 13.28 9.49
C ARG A 96 3.72 13.27 7.98
N VAL A 97 2.75 12.68 7.34
CA VAL A 97 2.73 12.62 5.89
C VAL A 97 1.41 13.19 5.46
N SER A 98 1.45 14.13 4.55
CA SER A 98 0.24 14.64 3.94
C SER A 98 -0.57 13.46 3.41
N ASP A 99 -1.86 13.47 3.69
CA ASP A 99 -2.74 12.45 3.19
C ASP A 99 -2.62 12.36 1.68
N TYR A 100 -2.38 11.20 1.17
CA TYR A 100 -2.31 10.96 -0.26
C TYR A 100 -3.02 9.64 -0.56
N ASN A 101 -3.51 9.53 -1.79
CA ASN A 101 -4.15 8.31 -2.26
C ASN A 101 -3.29 7.68 -3.34
N LEU A 102 -3.11 6.38 -3.24
CA LEU A 102 -2.47 5.60 -4.30
C LEU A 102 -3.55 5.01 -5.18
N ASN A 103 -3.45 5.23 -6.47
CA ASN A 103 -4.42 4.73 -7.43
C ASN A 103 -3.75 3.83 -8.46
N ILE A 104 -4.44 2.80 -8.88
CA ILE A 104 -4.02 1.98 -10.00
C ILE A 104 -5.21 1.72 -10.92
N ASN A 105 -4.98 1.80 -12.22
CA ASN A 105 -5.98 1.36 -13.19
C ASN A 105 -5.83 -0.15 -13.34
N VAL A 106 -6.87 -0.90 -12.96
CA VAL A 106 -6.80 -2.36 -12.95
C VAL A 106 -6.81 -3.01 -14.33
N VAL A 107 -7.04 -2.21 -15.38
CA VAL A 107 -6.97 -2.70 -16.76
C VAL A 107 -5.63 -2.36 -17.42
N THR A 108 -5.19 -1.12 -17.30
CA THR A 108 -3.96 -0.64 -17.97
C THR A 108 -2.72 -0.74 -17.10
N GLY A 109 -2.89 -0.80 -15.77
CA GLY A 109 -1.78 -0.78 -14.83
C GLY A 109 -1.22 0.61 -14.58
N GLU A 110 -1.87 1.65 -15.11
CA GLU A 110 -1.44 3.02 -14.89
C GLU A 110 -1.51 3.37 -13.40
N LYS A 111 -0.43 3.89 -12.87
CA LYS A 111 -0.29 4.25 -11.46
C LYS A 111 -0.31 5.76 -11.31
N SER A 112 -1.03 6.24 -10.30
CA SER A 112 -1.10 7.65 -10.01
C SER A 112 -1.18 7.89 -8.50
N THR A 113 -0.85 9.09 -8.08
CA THR A 113 -0.95 9.52 -6.70
C THR A 113 -1.74 10.82 -6.67
N GLU A 114 -2.80 10.86 -5.89
CA GLU A 114 -3.55 12.09 -5.68
C GLU A 114 -2.85 12.96 -4.65
N ARG A 115 -3.00 14.25 -4.77
CA ARG A 115 -2.32 15.31 -4.05
C ARG A 115 -0.95 15.66 -4.64
N ASN A 116 -0.37 16.72 -4.13
CA ASN A 116 0.86 17.34 -4.63
C ASN A 116 2.12 16.54 -4.28
N VAL A 117 2.03 15.22 -4.36
CA VAL A 117 3.17 14.34 -4.15
C VAL A 117 3.55 13.74 -5.49
N PRO A 118 4.80 13.87 -5.93
CA PRO A 118 5.22 13.26 -7.19
C PRO A 118 5.01 11.74 -7.18
N ASN A 119 4.45 11.21 -8.25
CA ASN A 119 4.16 9.78 -8.36
C ASN A 119 5.42 8.92 -8.18
N ASN A 120 6.55 9.38 -8.69
CA ASN A 120 7.79 8.64 -8.60
C ASN A 120 8.31 8.48 -7.17
N ILE A 121 7.98 9.42 -6.28
CA ILE A 121 8.39 9.30 -4.87
C ILE A 121 7.63 8.18 -4.17
N ILE A 122 6.36 8.01 -4.51
CA ILE A 122 5.48 7.04 -3.84
C ILE A 122 5.58 5.66 -4.49
N TRP A 123 5.57 5.60 -5.83
CA TRP A 123 5.52 4.33 -6.55
C TRP A 123 6.88 3.70 -6.83
N GLU A 124 7.95 4.43 -6.69
CA GLU A 124 9.30 3.87 -6.72
C GLU A 124 9.65 3.19 -5.38
#